data_6c0cde0322d91bc27f86be48b5bced5c
#
_entry.id   6c0cde0322d91bc27f86be48b5bced5c
#
_cell.length_a   1.000
_cell.length_b   1.000
_cell.length_c   1.000
_cell.angle_alpha   90.00
_cell.angle_beta   90.00
_cell.angle_gamma   90.00
#
_symmetry.space_group_name_H-M   'P 1'
#
loop_
_entity.id
_entity.type
_entity.pdbx_description
1 polymer ?
#
loop_
_entity_poly.entity_id
_entity_poly.type
_entity_poly.pdbx_seq_one_letter_code
_entity_poly.pdbx_strand_id
1 'polypeptide(L)'
;MPLFTCRNVAMSYDGNVVLRNLNFTINQGDYLCIVGENGSGKTTLMKGMLGLLPVSCGAFQFSEGLVQKEVGYLPQQTGIQRDFPASVYEVVLSGCLNRKRALPFYTKKEKEIALQNMERLSVLDLKKKCYRELSGGQQQRVLLARALCATKKLLILDEPVTGLDPIATNELYELINRLNKHNGITVVMVSHDIVSAVEYADHILHLSNKAVFFGTTEEYLHSEMGSRFLLHNCHCEVCTHRQKTHNDRSHISST
;
A
#
# COMPACT_ATOMS: atom_id res chain seq x y z
N MET A 1 14.11 13.10 -4.87
CA MET A 1 13.47 13.65 -6.09
C MET A 1 12.00 13.25 -6.11
N PRO A 2 11.05 14.16 -6.40
CA PRO A 2 9.64 13.82 -6.50
C PRO A 2 9.42 12.71 -7.54
N LEU A 3 8.79 11.61 -7.15
CA LEU A 3 8.40 10.53 -8.04
C LEU A 3 6.94 10.67 -8.49
N PHE A 4 6.10 11.16 -7.58
CA PHE A 4 4.67 11.31 -7.79
C PHE A 4 4.15 12.51 -6.99
N THR A 5 3.34 13.36 -7.62
CA THR A 5 2.75 14.54 -6.98
C THR A 5 1.25 14.56 -7.20
N CYS A 6 0.51 14.76 -6.13
CA CYS A 6 -0.93 15.02 -6.11
C CYS A 6 -1.13 16.53 -5.93
N ARG A 7 -1.77 17.23 -6.90
CA ARG A 7 -1.99 18.67 -6.87
C ARG A 7 -3.48 19.00 -6.95
N ASN A 8 -4.02 19.58 -5.88
CA ASN A 8 -5.40 20.04 -5.75
C ASN A 8 -6.43 19.01 -6.22
N VAL A 9 -6.17 17.72 -5.93
CA VAL A 9 -7.00 16.63 -6.41
C VAL A 9 -8.32 16.60 -5.65
N ALA A 10 -9.42 16.60 -6.42
CA ALA A 10 -10.74 16.25 -5.95
C ALA A 10 -11.24 15.03 -6.75
N MET A 11 -11.93 14.13 -6.07
CA MET A 11 -12.50 12.93 -6.68
C MET A 11 -13.91 12.69 -6.20
N SER A 12 -14.74 12.24 -7.13
CA SER A 12 -16.16 11.91 -6.86
C SER A 12 -16.40 10.43 -7.18
N TYR A 13 -17.32 9.83 -6.44
CA TYR A 13 -17.80 8.48 -6.68
C TYR A 13 -19.33 8.49 -6.63
N ASP A 14 -20.01 7.99 -7.66
CA ASP A 14 -21.47 8.01 -7.81
C ASP A 14 -22.08 9.38 -7.54
N GLY A 15 -21.48 10.45 -8.09
CA GLY A 15 -21.93 11.83 -7.92
C GLY A 15 -21.60 12.50 -6.58
N ASN A 16 -21.09 11.75 -5.61
CA ASN A 16 -20.68 12.29 -4.30
C ASN A 16 -19.20 12.61 -4.29
N VAL A 17 -18.84 13.81 -3.82
CA VAL A 17 -17.43 14.21 -3.64
C VAL A 17 -16.86 13.49 -2.43
N VAL A 18 -15.89 12.60 -2.68
CA VAL A 18 -15.22 11.76 -1.66
C VAL A 18 -13.93 12.41 -1.17
N LEU A 19 -13.15 12.99 -2.09
CA LEU A 19 -11.88 13.66 -1.78
C LEU A 19 -11.92 15.10 -2.28
N ARG A 20 -11.36 16.03 -1.50
CA ARG A 20 -11.31 17.47 -1.84
C ARG A 20 -9.94 18.03 -1.54
N ASN A 21 -9.43 18.84 -2.48
CA ASN A 21 -8.22 19.66 -2.33
C ASN A 21 -7.01 18.89 -1.76
N LEU A 22 -6.81 17.65 -2.24
CA LEU A 22 -5.74 16.80 -1.76
C LEU A 22 -4.41 17.20 -2.40
N ASN A 23 -3.40 17.41 -1.55
CA ASN A 23 -2.06 17.82 -1.95
C ASN A 23 -1.02 17.02 -1.19
N PHE A 24 -0.15 16.30 -1.90
CA PHE A 24 1.01 15.62 -1.32
C PHE A 24 2.03 15.26 -2.40
N THR A 25 3.25 15.00 -1.98
CA THR A 25 4.35 14.57 -2.87
C THR A 25 5.04 13.37 -2.27
N ILE A 26 5.33 12.38 -3.10
CA ILE A 26 6.08 11.17 -2.75
C ILE A 26 7.41 11.23 -3.52
N ASN A 27 8.52 11.11 -2.81
CA ASN A 27 9.85 11.02 -3.42
C ASN A 27 10.22 9.58 -3.74
N GLN A 28 11.23 9.42 -4.59
CA GLN A 28 11.77 8.11 -4.86
C GLN A 28 12.36 7.49 -3.60
N GLY A 29 11.96 6.25 -3.29
CA GLY A 29 12.38 5.52 -2.11
C GLY A 29 11.52 5.77 -0.86
N ASP A 30 10.57 6.72 -0.90
CA ASP A 30 9.67 6.94 0.24
C ASP A 30 8.74 5.73 0.47
N TYR A 31 8.40 5.50 1.73
CA TYR A 31 7.33 4.61 2.13
C TYR A 31 6.17 5.43 2.69
N LEU A 32 5.11 5.60 1.91
CA LEU A 32 3.88 6.28 2.32
C LEU A 32 2.85 5.25 2.79
N CYS A 33 2.30 5.43 3.99
CA CYS A 33 1.13 4.70 4.44
C CYS A 33 -0.12 5.60 4.42
N ILE A 34 -1.18 5.12 3.77
CA ILE A 34 -2.49 5.77 3.71
C ILE A 34 -3.40 5.09 4.73
N VAL A 35 -3.81 5.84 5.74
CA VAL A 35 -4.66 5.38 6.83
C VAL A 35 -5.96 6.16 6.90
N GLY A 36 -6.92 5.69 7.69
CA GLY A 36 -8.19 6.36 7.91
C GLY A 36 -9.35 5.39 8.03
N GLU A 37 -10.50 5.91 8.43
CA GLU A 37 -11.73 5.13 8.63
C GLU A 37 -12.28 4.52 7.33
N ASN A 38 -13.18 3.55 7.46
CA ASN A 38 -13.91 3.02 6.31
C ASN A 38 -14.76 4.12 5.67
N GLY A 39 -14.74 4.18 4.33
CA GLY A 39 -15.44 5.23 3.59
C GLY A 39 -14.70 6.57 3.49
N SER A 40 -13.50 6.73 4.07
CA SER A 40 -12.72 7.99 4.00
C SER A 40 -12.10 8.29 2.62
N GLY A 41 -12.26 7.41 1.63
CA GLY A 41 -11.77 7.63 0.26
C GLY A 41 -10.41 6.98 -0.07
N LYS A 42 -9.83 6.14 0.77
CA LYS A 42 -8.55 5.46 0.52
C LYS A 42 -8.54 4.71 -0.81
N THR A 43 -9.53 3.86 -1.03
CA THR A 43 -9.67 3.10 -2.28
C THR A 43 -9.94 4.01 -3.48
N THR A 44 -10.69 5.10 -3.30
CA THR A 44 -10.95 6.10 -4.35
C THR A 44 -9.65 6.80 -4.76
N LEU A 45 -8.85 7.25 -3.79
CA LEU A 45 -7.53 7.83 -4.03
C LEU A 45 -6.63 6.88 -4.80
N MET A 46 -6.54 5.64 -4.34
CA MET A 46 -5.70 4.63 -4.96
C MET A 46 -6.12 4.32 -6.39
N LYS A 47 -7.43 4.19 -6.65
CA LYS A 47 -7.95 4.03 -8.03
C LYS A 47 -7.60 5.23 -8.91
N GLY A 48 -7.61 6.45 -8.35
CA GLY A 48 -7.15 7.65 -9.06
C GLY A 48 -5.68 7.61 -9.40
N MET A 49 -4.82 7.25 -8.44
CA MET A 49 -3.37 7.09 -8.66
C MET A 49 -3.06 6.04 -9.74
N LEU A 50 -3.86 4.98 -9.80
CA LEU A 50 -3.75 3.93 -10.82
C LEU A 50 -4.40 4.32 -12.17
N GLY A 51 -5.09 5.48 -12.26
CA GLY A 51 -5.85 5.91 -13.44
C GLY A 51 -7.07 5.06 -13.75
N LEU A 52 -7.56 4.33 -12.78
CA LEU A 52 -8.78 3.53 -12.88
C LEU A 52 -10.05 4.36 -12.61
N LEU A 53 -9.87 5.53 -11.98
CA LEU A 53 -10.93 6.49 -11.73
C LEU A 53 -10.43 7.90 -12.11
N PRO A 54 -11.21 8.68 -12.90
CA PRO A 54 -10.82 10.02 -13.27
C PRO A 54 -10.89 10.97 -12.07
N VAL A 55 -10.02 12.00 -12.05
CA VAL A 55 -10.10 13.10 -11.11
C VAL A 55 -11.18 14.09 -11.54
N SER A 56 -11.93 14.64 -10.58
CA SER A 56 -12.92 15.71 -10.85
C SER A 56 -12.23 17.07 -10.98
N CYS A 57 -11.12 17.28 -10.27
CA CYS A 57 -10.31 18.50 -10.32
C CYS A 57 -8.85 18.15 -9.94
N GLY A 58 -7.90 18.99 -10.37
CA GLY A 58 -6.51 18.79 -10.10
C GLY A 58 -5.85 17.73 -10.98
N ALA A 59 -4.70 17.22 -10.58
CA ALA A 59 -3.98 16.22 -11.35
C ALA A 59 -3.04 15.37 -10.49
N PHE A 60 -2.86 14.12 -10.90
CA PHE A 60 -1.74 13.29 -10.49
C PHE A 60 -0.61 13.42 -11.53
N GLN A 61 0.56 13.76 -11.07
CA GLN A 61 1.74 13.95 -11.92
C GLN A 61 2.82 12.92 -11.56
N PHE A 62 3.23 12.15 -12.54
CA PHE A 62 4.36 11.23 -12.44
C PHE A 62 5.63 11.95 -12.92
N SER A 63 6.77 11.73 -12.26
CA SER A 63 8.05 12.25 -12.69
C SER A 63 8.48 11.65 -14.03
N GLU A 64 9.45 12.31 -14.70
CA GLU A 64 10.08 11.76 -15.89
C GLU A 64 10.64 10.35 -15.64
N GLY A 65 10.28 9.41 -16.55
CA GLY A 65 10.70 8.02 -16.48
C GLY A 65 9.87 7.11 -15.58
N LEU A 66 8.73 7.58 -15.06
CA LEU A 66 7.68 6.73 -14.51
C LEU A 66 6.38 6.99 -15.28
N VAL A 67 5.89 5.98 -15.94
CA VAL A 67 4.56 6.01 -16.55
C VAL A 67 3.58 5.18 -15.74
N GLN A 68 2.33 5.59 -15.72
CA GLN A 68 1.28 4.95 -14.92
C GLN A 68 1.18 3.43 -15.14
N LYS A 69 1.49 2.94 -16.35
CA LYS A 69 1.54 1.52 -16.70
C LYS A 69 2.66 0.73 -16.01
N GLU A 70 3.67 1.43 -15.47
CA GLU A 70 4.81 0.84 -14.78
C GLU A 70 4.64 0.87 -13.26
N VAL A 71 3.44 1.18 -12.77
CA VAL A 71 3.08 1.06 -11.36
C VAL A 71 2.74 -0.40 -11.06
N GLY A 72 3.41 -0.97 -10.07
CA GLY A 72 3.05 -2.28 -9.53
C GLY A 72 1.85 -2.14 -8.60
N TYR A 73 0.85 -2.97 -8.79
CA TYR A 73 -0.35 -2.94 -7.95
C TYR A 73 -0.67 -4.32 -7.38
N LEU A 74 -0.83 -4.35 -6.06
CA LEU A 74 -1.35 -5.49 -5.33
C LEU A 74 -2.73 -5.12 -4.79
N PRO A 75 -3.82 -5.63 -5.38
CA PRO A 75 -5.18 -5.38 -4.92
C PRO A 75 -5.49 -6.13 -3.63
N GLN A 76 -6.48 -5.64 -2.89
CA GLN A 76 -7.09 -6.39 -1.81
C GLN A 76 -7.63 -7.71 -2.33
N GLN A 77 -7.26 -8.82 -1.67
CA GLN A 77 -7.65 -10.15 -2.11
C GLN A 77 -9.14 -10.42 -1.86
N THR A 78 -9.84 -10.84 -2.92
CA THR A 78 -11.21 -11.37 -2.82
C THR A 78 -11.21 -12.90 -2.78
N GLY A 79 -12.26 -13.52 -2.23
CA GLY A 79 -12.41 -14.98 -2.19
C GLY A 79 -12.27 -15.65 -3.57
N ILE A 80 -12.83 -15.04 -4.61
CA ILE A 80 -12.76 -15.55 -6.01
C ILE A 80 -11.31 -15.60 -6.52
N GLN A 81 -10.48 -14.65 -6.13
CA GLN A 81 -9.08 -14.61 -6.56
C GLN A 81 -8.24 -15.70 -5.91
N ARG A 82 -8.63 -16.17 -4.72
CA ARG A 82 -7.93 -17.24 -4.00
C ARG A 82 -8.06 -18.60 -4.70
N ASP A 83 -9.15 -18.84 -5.41
CA ASP A 83 -9.43 -20.12 -6.08
C ASP A 83 -8.96 -20.17 -7.54
N PHE A 84 -8.10 -19.24 -7.96
CA PHE A 84 -7.65 -19.17 -9.36
C PHE A 84 -6.83 -20.40 -9.77
N PRO A 85 -7.24 -21.18 -10.80
CA PRO A 85 -6.65 -22.46 -11.14
C PRO A 85 -5.45 -22.31 -12.10
N ALA A 86 -4.45 -21.50 -11.72
CA ALA A 86 -3.23 -21.34 -12.50
C ALA A 86 -2.00 -21.71 -11.65
N SER A 87 -0.90 -22.04 -12.29
CA SER A 87 0.36 -22.23 -11.59
C SER A 87 0.88 -20.89 -11.04
N VAL A 88 1.63 -20.97 -9.93
CA VAL A 88 2.30 -19.80 -9.34
C VAL A 88 3.12 -19.04 -10.39
N TYR A 89 3.82 -19.77 -11.26
CA TYR A 89 4.61 -19.18 -12.33
C TYR A 89 3.77 -18.36 -13.32
N GLU A 90 2.62 -18.88 -13.75
CA GLU A 90 1.71 -18.17 -14.65
C GLU A 90 1.14 -16.91 -14.01
N VAL A 91 0.76 -16.99 -12.72
CA VAL A 91 0.29 -15.82 -11.96
C VAL A 91 1.35 -14.73 -11.93
N VAL A 92 2.60 -15.06 -11.54
CA VAL A 92 3.69 -14.07 -11.47
C VAL A 92 4.02 -13.52 -12.85
N LEU A 93 4.13 -14.37 -13.86
CA LEU A 93 4.48 -13.99 -15.23
C LEU A 93 3.43 -13.04 -15.84
N SER A 94 2.15 -13.17 -15.45
CA SER A 94 1.08 -12.26 -15.88
C SER A 94 1.33 -10.80 -15.51
N GLY A 95 2.14 -10.52 -14.48
CA GLY A 95 2.57 -9.16 -14.12
C GLY A 95 3.38 -8.44 -15.20
N CYS A 96 3.97 -9.19 -16.15
CA CYS A 96 4.69 -8.60 -17.29
C CYS A 96 3.78 -8.13 -18.44
N LEU A 97 2.45 -8.32 -18.35
CA LEU A 97 1.50 -7.97 -19.41
C LEU A 97 1.40 -6.46 -19.71
N ASN A 98 1.80 -5.60 -18.77
CA ASN A 98 1.72 -4.13 -18.94
C ASN A 98 2.71 -3.58 -19.98
N ARG A 99 3.62 -4.38 -20.51
CA ARG A 99 4.59 -3.98 -21.51
C ARG A 99 3.98 -4.04 -22.90
N LYS A 100 4.29 -3.03 -23.74
CA LYS A 100 3.88 -3.06 -25.16
C LYS A 100 4.42 -4.33 -25.82
N ARG A 101 3.53 -5.15 -26.40
CA ARG A 101 3.89 -6.40 -27.04
C ARG A 101 3.55 -6.36 -28.53
N ALA A 102 4.52 -6.75 -29.34
CA ALA A 102 4.30 -7.06 -30.76
C ALA A 102 3.81 -8.50 -30.95
N LEU A 103 4.10 -9.41 -30.02
CA LEU A 103 3.79 -10.83 -30.08
C LEU A 103 3.04 -11.31 -28.83
N PRO A 104 2.19 -12.35 -28.95
CA PRO A 104 1.39 -12.87 -27.82
C PRO A 104 2.22 -13.69 -26.81
N PHE A 105 3.51 -13.90 -27.05
CA PHE A 105 4.37 -14.73 -26.22
C PHE A 105 5.27 -13.92 -25.29
N TYR A 106 5.55 -14.46 -24.10
CA TYR A 106 6.50 -13.89 -23.15
C TYR A 106 7.96 -14.06 -23.64
N THR A 107 8.71 -12.99 -23.62
CA THR A 107 10.12 -12.95 -23.97
C THR A 107 10.98 -13.66 -22.91
N LYS A 108 12.22 -14.05 -23.26
CA LYS A 108 13.20 -14.60 -22.29
C LYS A 108 13.40 -13.65 -21.10
N LYS A 109 13.53 -12.34 -21.37
CA LYS A 109 13.72 -11.31 -20.34
C LYS A 109 12.55 -11.22 -19.37
N GLU A 110 11.30 -11.33 -19.84
CA GLU A 110 10.11 -11.32 -18.96
C GLU A 110 10.06 -12.57 -18.08
N LYS A 111 10.43 -13.74 -18.62
CA LYS A 111 10.54 -14.98 -17.86
C LYS A 111 11.61 -14.90 -16.76
N GLU A 112 12.77 -14.30 -17.07
CA GLU A 112 13.84 -14.06 -16.09
C GLU A 112 13.38 -13.10 -14.99
N ILE A 113 12.70 -12.00 -15.32
CA ILE A 113 12.14 -11.04 -14.35
C ILE A 113 11.16 -11.75 -13.42
N ALA A 114 10.30 -12.61 -13.95
CA ALA A 114 9.35 -13.36 -13.13
C ALA A 114 10.09 -14.30 -12.16
N LEU A 115 11.09 -15.06 -12.62
CA LEU A 115 11.86 -15.96 -11.77
C LEU A 115 12.65 -15.21 -10.68
N GLN A 116 13.29 -14.09 -11.02
CA GLN A 116 14.01 -13.24 -10.07
C GLN A 116 13.09 -12.69 -8.98
N ASN A 117 11.87 -12.25 -9.33
CA ASN A 117 10.92 -11.77 -8.34
C ASN A 117 10.34 -12.91 -7.49
N MET A 118 10.15 -14.10 -8.05
CA MET A 118 9.77 -15.28 -7.27
C MET A 118 10.84 -15.68 -6.25
N GLU A 119 12.11 -15.62 -6.64
CA GLU A 119 13.24 -15.88 -5.74
C GLU A 119 13.32 -14.82 -4.63
N ARG A 120 13.22 -13.54 -5.00
CA ARG A 120 13.22 -12.41 -4.05
C ARG A 120 12.12 -12.50 -3.00
N LEU A 121 10.97 -13.06 -3.34
CA LEU A 121 9.81 -13.25 -2.46
C LEU A 121 9.76 -14.65 -1.82
N SER A 122 10.80 -15.50 -2.02
CA SER A 122 10.89 -16.84 -1.47
C SER A 122 9.71 -17.75 -1.87
N VAL A 123 9.30 -17.70 -3.15
CA VAL A 123 8.22 -18.52 -3.72
C VAL A 123 8.65 -19.26 -4.99
N LEU A 124 9.96 -19.30 -5.28
CA LEU A 124 10.49 -19.94 -6.48
C LEU A 124 10.29 -21.46 -6.47
N ASP A 125 10.42 -22.09 -5.31
CA ASP A 125 10.19 -23.52 -5.08
C ASP A 125 8.73 -23.92 -5.35
N LEU A 126 7.79 -22.97 -5.21
CA LEU A 126 6.36 -23.17 -5.42
C LEU A 126 5.92 -22.97 -6.88
N LYS A 127 6.84 -22.69 -7.81
CA LYS A 127 6.51 -22.25 -9.19
C LYS A 127 5.57 -23.17 -9.96
N LYS A 128 5.59 -24.47 -9.67
CA LYS A 128 4.76 -25.48 -10.34
C LYS A 128 3.47 -25.80 -9.60
N LYS A 129 3.32 -25.34 -8.35
CA LYS A 129 2.09 -25.56 -7.57
C LYS A 129 0.95 -24.74 -8.12
N CYS A 130 -0.27 -25.22 -7.93
CA CYS A 130 -1.47 -24.45 -8.21
C CYS A 130 -1.62 -23.34 -7.17
N TYR A 131 -1.94 -22.11 -7.60
CA TYR A 131 -2.06 -20.93 -6.74
C TYR A 131 -3.07 -21.14 -5.61
N ARG A 132 -4.21 -21.78 -5.87
CA ARG A 132 -5.25 -22.08 -4.88
C ARG A 132 -4.80 -23.03 -3.75
N GLU A 133 -3.72 -23.80 -3.95
CA GLU A 133 -3.20 -24.74 -2.96
C GLU A 133 -2.24 -24.09 -1.95
N LEU A 134 -1.97 -22.79 -2.11
CA LEU A 134 -1.05 -22.05 -1.27
C LEU A 134 -1.74 -21.53 0.00
N SER A 135 -0.96 -21.39 1.08
CA SER A 135 -1.40 -20.64 2.26
C SER A 135 -1.64 -19.17 1.92
N GLY A 136 -2.43 -18.44 2.73
CA GLY A 136 -2.71 -17.02 2.52
C GLY A 136 -1.43 -16.17 2.39
N GLY A 137 -0.44 -16.38 3.25
CA GLY A 137 0.85 -15.68 3.19
C GLY A 137 1.64 -16.00 1.92
N GLN A 138 1.63 -17.28 1.47
CA GLN A 138 2.25 -17.65 0.19
C GLN A 138 1.53 -17.01 -0.99
N GLN A 139 0.21 -16.96 -0.99
CA GLN A 139 -0.59 -16.28 -2.02
C GLN A 139 -0.25 -14.79 -2.10
N GLN A 140 -0.14 -14.09 -0.96
CA GLN A 140 0.24 -12.68 -0.93
C GLN A 140 1.66 -12.44 -1.47
N ARG A 141 2.63 -13.30 -1.13
CA ARG A 141 3.98 -13.23 -1.69
C ARG A 141 4.00 -13.43 -3.21
N VAL A 142 3.16 -14.33 -3.73
CA VAL A 142 3.00 -14.57 -5.18
C VAL A 142 2.40 -13.34 -5.87
N LEU A 143 1.36 -12.72 -5.30
CA LEU A 143 0.78 -11.50 -5.84
C LEU A 143 1.73 -10.30 -5.77
N LEU A 144 2.53 -10.20 -4.70
CA LEU A 144 3.57 -9.19 -4.59
C LEU A 144 4.67 -9.41 -5.66
N ALA A 145 5.09 -10.66 -5.91
CA ALA A 145 6.02 -11.00 -6.99
C ALA A 145 5.44 -10.61 -8.36
N ARG A 146 4.15 -10.86 -8.58
CA ARG A 146 3.43 -10.41 -9.78
C ARG A 146 3.46 -8.90 -9.93
N ALA A 147 3.17 -8.14 -8.87
CA ALA A 147 3.20 -6.68 -8.90
C ALA A 147 4.61 -6.14 -9.21
N LEU A 148 5.66 -6.76 -8.68
CA LEU A 148 7.06 -6.42 -8.97
C LEU A 148 7.48 -6.70 -10.43
N CYS A 149 6.80 -7.59 -11.14
CA CYS A 149 7.03 -7.79 -12.57
C CYS A 149 6.59 -6.57 -13.40
N ALA A 150 5.64 -5.78 -12.90
CA ALA A 150 5.14 -4.57 -13.58
C ALA A 150 6.02 -3.35 -13.31
N THR A 151 6.73 -3.29 -12.16
CA THR A 151 7.43 -2.08 -11.71
C THR A 151 8.84 -2.34 -11.21
N LYS A 152 9.65 -1.25 -11.25
CA LYS A 152 10.92 -1.13 -10.53
C LYS A 152 10.98 0.10 -9.63
N LYS A 153 9.94 0.95 -9.65
CA LYS A 153 9.96 2.29 -9.03
C LYS A 153 8.87 2.51 -8.01
N LEU A 154 7.61 2.19 -8.34
CA LEU A 154 6.45 2.47 -7.50
C LEU A 154 5.56 1.24 -7.34
N LEU A 155 5.35 0.83 -6.10
CA LEU A 155 4.48 -0.27 -5.69
C LEU A 155 3.32 0.29 -4.87
N ILE A 156 2.09 0.02 -5.30
CA ILE A 156 0.86 0.37 -4.58
C ILE A 156 0.24 -0.92 -4.02
N LEU A 157 -0.01 -0.95 -2.72
CA LEU A 157 -0.50 -2.10 -1.97
C LEU A 157 -1.82 -1.75 -1.29
N ASP A 158 -2.87 -2.51 -1.57
CA ASP A 158 -4.20 -2.33 -0.99
C ASP A 158 -4.45 -3.38 0.08
N GLU A 159 -4.28 -3.00 1.34
CA GLU A 159 -4.49 -3.86 2.51
C GLU A 159 -3.81 -5.24 2.37
N PRO A 160 -2.48 -5.29 2.14
CA PRO A 160 -1.80 -6.51 1.73
C PRO A 160 -1.78 -7.61 2.80
N VAL A 161 -2.03 -7.28 4.07
CA VAL A 161 -1.99 -8.21 5.21
C VAL A 161 -3.36 -8.68 5.68
N THR A 162 -4.44 -8.18 5.08
CA THR A 162 -5.80 -8.51 5.50
C THR A 162 -6.07 -10.01 5.39
N GLY A 163 -6.47 -10.63 6.51
CA GLY A 163 -6.80 -12.05 6.60
C GLY A 163 -5.59 -12.99 6.69
N LEU A 164 -4.39 -12.46 6.97
CA LEU A 164 -3.21 -13.24 7.33
C LEU A 164 -3.14 -13.47 8.85
N ASP A 165 -2.48 -14.55 9.26
CA ASP A 165 -2.08 -14.74 10.64
C ASP A 165 -0.96 -13.77 11.04
N PRO A 166 -0.69 -13.55 12.35
CA PRO A 166 0.30 -12.57 12.81
C PRO A 166 1.73 -12.84 12.30
N ILE A 167 2.12 -14.10 12.15
CA ILE A 167 3.47 -14.46 11.68
C ILE A 167 3.61 -14.09 10.21
N ALA A 168 2.66 -14.50 9.36
CA ALA A 168 2.66 -14.18 7.93
C ALA A 168 2.55 -12.65 7.70
N THR A 169 1.82 -11.94 8.58
CA THR A 169 1.70 -10.48 8.57
C THR A 169 3.07 -9.82 8.76
N ASN A 170 3.79 -10.16 9.82
CA ASN A 170 5.11 -9.61 10.13
C ASN A 170 6.11 -9.93 9.01
N GLU A 171 6.15 -11.18 8.54
CA GLU A 171 7.02 -11.58 7.43
C GLU A 171 6.75 -10.78 6.16
N LEU A 172 5.48 -10.47 5.86
CA LEU A 172 5.13 -9.68 4.68
C LEU A 172 5.53 -8.22 4.83
N TYR A 173 5.36 -7.60 6.02
CA TYR A 173 5.84 -6.24 6.30
C TYR A 173 7.36 -6.15 6.16
N GLU A 174 8.12 -7.10 6.71
CA GLU A 174 9.56 -7.14 6.56
C GLU A 174 10.00 -7.30 5.09
N LEU A 175 9.29 -8.12 4.30
CA LEU A 175 9.53 -8.24 2.86
C LEU A 175 9.32 -6.90 2.15
N ILE A 176 8.21 -6.21 2.41
CA ILE A 176 7.89 -4.91 1.82
C ILE A 176 8.94 -3.86 2.24
N ASN A 177 9.34 -3.85 3.51
CA ASN A 177 10.37 -2.96 4.02
C ASN A 177 11.72 -3.19 3.32
N ARG A 178 12.13 -4.46 3.14
CA ARG A 178 13.34 -4.80 2.37
C ARG A 178 13.27 -4.32 0.93
N LEU A 179 12.13 -4.45 0.26
CA LEU A 179 11.93 -3.92 -1.10
C LEU A 179 12.08 -2.39 -1.14
N ASN A 180 11.59 -1.69 -0.14
CA ASN A 180 11.75 -0.25 -0.02
C ASN A 180 13.20 0.14 0.30
N LYS A 181 13.73 -0.27 1.45
CA LYS A 181 15.01 0.22 1.98
C LYS A 181 16.23 -0.31 1.22
N HIS A 182 16.21 -1.58 0.77
CA HIS A 182 17.37 -2.17 0.09
C HIS A 182 17.27 -2.12 -1.45
N ASN A 183 16.07 -2.14 -2.01
CA ASN A 183 15.88 -2.10 -3.45
C ASN A 183 15.46 -0.71 -3.98
N GLY A 184 15.24 0.27 -3.10
CA GLY A 184 14.87 1.64 -3.46
C GLY A 184 13.50 1.76 -4.14
N ILE A 185 12.61 0.78 -3.93
CA ILE A 185 11.24 0.81 -4.47
C ILE A 185 10.41 1.73 -3.59
N THR A 186 9.79 2.75 -4.20
CA THR A 186 8.80 3.58 -3.52
C THR A 186 7.55 2.76 -3.22
N VAL A 187 7.07 2.82 -1.99
CA VAL A 187 5.90 2.07 -1.55
C VAL A 187 4.77 3.02 -1.16
N VAL A 188 3.57 2.75 -1.66
CA VAL A 188 2.33 3.36 -1.17
C VAL A 188 1.45 2.23 -0.69
N MET A 189 1.16 2.20 0.61
CA MET A 189 0.34 1.15 1.21
C MET A 189 -0.91 1.72 1.86
N VAL A 190 -2.06 1.15 1.54
CA VAL A 190 -3.29 1.37 2.33
C VAL A 190 -3.31 0.34 3.44
N SER A 191 -3.46 0.80 4.68
CA SER A 191 -3.54 -0.07 5.86
C SER A 191 -4.59 0.42 6.85
N HIS A 192 -5.22 -0.52 7.54
CA HIS A 192 -6.00 -0.27 8.75
C HIS A 192 -5.16 -0.46 10.02
N ASP A 193 -4.00 -1.10 9.91
CA ASP A 193 -3.05 -1.31 11.00
C ASP A 193 -2.14 -0.08 11.14
N ILE A 194 -2.51 0.80 12.07
CA ILE A 194 -1.76 2.04 12.33
C ILE A 194 -0.43 1.76 13.03
N VAL A 195 -0.33 0.68 13.82
CA VAL A 195 0.89 0.36 14.55
C VAL A 195 2.00 0.01 13.57
N SER A 196 1.72 -0.91 12.64
CA SER A 196 2.66 -1.25 11.57
C SER A 196 2.90 -0.08 10.62
N ALA A 197 1.87 0.77 10.37
CA ALA A 197 2.04 1.96 9.54
C ALA A 197 3.08 2.92 10.12
N VAL A 198 3.02 3.15 11.43
CA VAL A 198 3.95 4.04 12.15
C VAL A 198 5.35 3.43 12.25
N GLU A 199 5.48 2.10 12.31
CA GLU A 199 6.75 1.41 12.42
C GLU A 199 7.56 1.45 11.11
N TYR A 200 6.89 1.28 9.96
CA TYR A 200 7.58 1.08 8.67
C TYR A 200 7.55 2.28 7.74
N ALA A 201 6.54 3.17 7.85
CA ALA A 201 6.37 4.27 6.91
C ALA A 201 7.25 5.49 7.24
N ASP A 202 7.78 6.14 6.21
CA ASP A 202 8.45 7.44 6.34
C ASP A 202 7.41 8.57 6.45
N HIS A 203 6.27 8.42 5.74
CA HIS A 203 5.18 9.40 5.69
C HIS A 203 3.82 8.75 5.92
N ILE A 204 2.92 9.51 6.54
CA ILE A 204 1.52 9.12 6.75
C ILE A 204 0.61 10.10 6.00
N LEU A 205 -0.33 9.54 5.24
CA LEU A 205 -1.49 10.27 4.72
C LEU A 205 -2.73 9.75 5.44
N HIS A 206 -3.25 10.54 6.37
CA HIS A 206 -4.49 10.18 7.07
C HIS A 206 -5.68 10.86 6.41
N LEU A 207 -6.59 10.05 5.88
CA LEU A 207 -7.84 10.50 5.28
C LEU A 207 -8.99 10.36 6.29
N SER A 208 -9.66 11.46 6.57
CA SER A 208 -10.89 11.50 7.36
C SER A 208 -11.95 12.33 6.62
N ASN A 209 -13.23 12.09 6.91
CA ASN A 209 -14.33 12.85 6.32
C ASN A 209 -14.28 14.35 6.65
N LYS A 210 -13.57 14.74 7.71
CA LYS A 210 -13.49 16.12 8.21
C LYS A 210 -12.16 16.81 7.93
N ALA A 211 -11.09 16.04 7.81
CA ALA A 211 -9.73 16.58 7.70
C ALA A 211 -8.80 15.59 6.98
N VAL A 212 -7.74 16.12 6.42
CA VAL A 212 -6.65 15.35 5.81
C VAL A 212 -5.36 15.79 6.48
N PHE A 213 -4.54 14.79 6.86
CA PHE A 213 -3.18 15.03 7.33
C PHE A 213 -2.22 14.38 6.33
N PHE A 214 -1.14 15.09 5.98
CA PHE A 214 0.01 14.53 5.27
C PHE A 214 1.28 15.10 5.91
N GLY A 215 2.19 14.23 6.31
CA GLY A 215 3.46 14.59 6.93
C GLY A 215 4.32 13.37 7.23
N THR A 216 5.46 13.61 7.87
CA THR A 216 6.33 12.52 8.36
C THR A 216 5.61 11.72 9.46
N THR A 217 6.06 10.49 9.67
CA THR A 217 5.54 9.65 10.75
C THR A 217 5.72 10.31 12.11
N GLU A 218 6.82 11.03 12.34
CA GLU A 218 7.07 11.77 13.57
C GLU A 218 6.06 12.91 13.77
N GLU A 219 5.82 13.73 12.74
CA GLU A 219 4.81 14.80 12.76
C GLU A 219 3.41 14.23 13.02
N TYR A 220 3.09 13.07 12.43
CA TYR A 220 1.82 12.40 12.65
C TYR A 220 1.62 11.97 14.10
N LEU A 221 2.64 11.37 14.73
CA LEU A 221 2.59 10.93 16.13
C LEU A 221 2.33 12.09 17.10
N HIS A 222 2.84 13.29 16.77
CA HIS A 222 2.65 14.50 17.58
C HIS A 222 1.38 15.28 17.22
N SER A 223 0.69 14.92 16.14
CA SER A 223 -0.56 15.59 15.72
C SER A 223 -1.75 15.17 16.60
N GLU A 224 -2.73 16.06 16.71
CA GLU A 224 -4.00 15.76 17.38
C GLU A 224 -4.73 14.57 16.70
N MET A 225 -4.67 14.51 15.36
CA MET A 225 -5.27 13.43 14.58
C MET A 225 -4.61 12.08 14.86
N GLY A 226 -3.28 12.03 14.86
CA GLY A 226 -2.51 10.83 15.15
C GLY A 226 -2.74 10.35 16.58
N SER A 227 -2.69 11.25 17.55
CA SER A 227 -2.93 10.94 18.96
C SER A 227 -4.31 10.34 19.19
N ARG A 228 -5.36 10.95 18.62
CA ARG A 228 -6.74 10.43 18.74
C ARG A 228 -6.90 9.06 18.06
N PHE A 229 -6.34 8.89 16.87
CA PHE A 229 -6.50 7.66 16.10
C PHE A 229 -5.73 6.49 16.73
N LEU A 230 -4.55 6.74 17.28
CA LEU A 230 -3.78 5.75 18.04
C LEU A 230 -4.50 5.33 19.32
N LEU A 231 -5.10 6.28 20.05
CA LEU A 231 -5.86 5.97 21.27
C LEU A 231 -7.07 5.06 20.99
N HIS A 232 -7.74 5.22 19.85
CA HIS A 232 -8.90 4.40 19.49
C HIS A 232 -8.54 3.01 18.95
N ASN A 233 -7.39 2.85 18.29
CA ASN A 233 -7.03 1.64 17.56
C ASN A 233 -5.88 0.84 18.19
N CYS A 234 -5.20 1.37 19.22
CA CYS A 234 -4.09 0.71 19.87
C CYS A 234 -4.52 0.09 21.21
N HIS A 235 -4.44 -1.23 21.31
CA HIS A 235 -4.65 -1.99 22.55
C HIS A 235 -3.31 -2.36 23.23
N CYS A 236 -2.20 -1.65 22.91
CA CYS A 236 -0.90 -1.93 23.49
C CYS A 236 -0.72 -1.24 24.85
N GLU A 237 0.13 -1.82 25.73
CA GLU A 237 0.39 -1.32 27.07
C GLU A 237 0.97 0.12 27.09
N VAL A 238 1.71 0.52 26.06
CA VAL A 238 2.29 1.87 25.94
C VAL A 238 1.19 2.93 25.73
N CYS A 239 0.14 2.60 24.98
CA CYS A 239 -1.01 3.49 24.76
C CYS A 239 -1.91 3.56 26.00
N THR A 240 -2.08 2.46 26.73
CA THR A 240 -2.84 2.42 27.99
C THR A 240 -2.18 3.25 29.10
N HIS A 241 -0.85 3.31 29.15
CA HIS A 241 -0.13 4.16 30.11
C HIS A 241 -0.31 5.65 29.80
N ARG A 242 -0.34 6.07 28.53
CA ARG A 242 -0.63 7.46 28.14
C ARG A 242 -2.09 7.87 28.40
N GLN A 243 -3.05 6.97 28.29
CA GLN A 243 -4.44 7.23 28.67
C GLN A 243 -4.60 7.55 30.15
N LYS A 244 -3.89 6.86 31.04
CA LYS A 244 -3.91 7.14 32.49
C LYS A 244 -3.34 8.52 32.83
N THR A 245 -2.25 8.93 32.21
CA THR A 245 -1.62 10.23 32.46
C THR A 245 -2.41 11.42 31.89
N HIS A 246 -3.26 11.22 30.87
CA HIS A 246 -4.13 12.28 30.32
C HIS A 246 -5.41 12.46 31.15
N ASN A 247 -6.00 11.37 31.66
CA ASN A 247 -7.18 11.45 32.55
C ASN A 247 -6.85 12.07 33.91
N ASP A 248 -5.66 11.79 34.46
CA ASP A 248 -5.23 12.40 35.73
C ASP A 248 -5.02 13.92 35.64
N ARG A 249 -4.67 14.45 34.45
CA ARG A 249 -4.54 15.90 34.26
C ARG A 249 -5.86 16.64 34.07
N SER A 250 -6.92 15.97 33.61
CA SER A 250 -8.24 16.57 33.44
C SER A 250 -9.05 16.67 34.76
N HIS A 251 -8.67 15.91 35.80
CA HIS A 251 -9.30 15.97 37.12
C HIS A 251 -8.64 16.99 38.08
N ILE A 252 -7.46 17.55 37.75
CA ILE A 252 -6.76 18.54 38.60
C ILE A 252 -7.11 19.99 38.22
N SER A 253 -7.80 20.23 37.09
CA SER A 253 -8.17 21.59 36.65
C SER A 253 -9.59 21.99 36.97
N SER A 254 -10.31 21.27 37.84
CA SER A 254 -11.69 21.54 38.26
C SER A 254 -11.87 21.55 39.78
N THR A 255 -10.86 22.09 40.49
CA THR A 255 -10.98 22.48 41.90
C THR A 255 -10.43 23.89 42.10
#